data_61e3025043c3af6322f4a8e7393a6098
#
_entry.id   61e3025043c3af6322f4a8e7393a6098
#
_cell.length_a   1.000
_cell.length_b   1.000
_cell.length_c   1.000
_cell.angle_alpha   90.00
_cell.angle_beta   90.00
_cell.angle_gamma   90.00
#
_symmetry.space_group_name_H-M   'P 1'
#
loop_
_entity.id
_entity.type
_entity.pdbx_description
1 polymer ?
#
loop_
_entity_poly.entity_id
_entity_poly.type
_entity_poly.pdbx_seq_one_letter_code
_entity_poly.pdbx_strand_id
1 'polypeptide(L)'
;MTPYFEFANPTKLCSGAGAVDNLGYELEILGVHNPLLLSDAVLEKIGTLSLVIKALQGRKIGRIFTDVPRDSSVETVNEAAAQYRAYGCDGIVAVGGGSVLDTAKGVRLLISQTCEDLLELMGCECLPAGNAFHLLRSRRLPVPEAKQPPWP
;
A
#
# COMPACT_ATOMS: atom_id res chain seq x y z
N MET A 1 -21.14 26.68 -24.75
CA MET A 1 -20.82 25.27 -24.41
C MET A 1 -20.72 25.17 -22.91
N THR A 2 -21.56 24.38 -22.26
CA THR A 2 -21.40 24.06 -20.83
C THR A 2 -20.16 23.19 -20.69
N PRO A 3 -19.21 23.56 -19.80
CA PRO A 3 -18.03 22.72 -19.58
C PRO A 3 -18.47 21.36 -19.06
N TYR A 4 -18.11 20.29 -19.78
CA TYR A 4 -18.33 18.92 -19.32
C TYR A 4 -17.14 18.50 -18.44
N PHE A 5 -17.44 17.96 -17.27
CA PHE A 5 -16.46 17.41 -16.36
C PHE A 5 -16.96 16.02 -15.89
N GLU A 6 -16.12 15.02 -15.99
CA GLU A 6 -16.37 13.68 -15.49
C GLU A 6 -15.28 13.26 -14.53
N PHE A 7 -15.66 12.73 -13.38
CA PHE A 7 -14.75 12.19 -12.37
C PHE A 7 -15.23 10.80 -11.96
N ALA A 8 -14.43 9.78 -12.24
CA ALA A 8 -14.65 8.43 -11.79
C ALA A 8 -13.57 8.00 -10.80
N ASN A 9 -13.96 7.56 -9.61
CA ASN A 9 -13.04 7.01 -8.62
C ASN A 9 -13.53 5.65 -8.11
N PRO A 10 -12.98 4.55 -8.61
CA PRO A 10 -13.36 3.20 -8.19
C PRO A 10 -12.82 2.83 -6.80
N THR A 11 -12.11 3.75 -6.12
CA THR A 11 -11.48 3.47 -4.83
C THR A 11 -12.49 3.54 -3.70
N LYS A 12 -12.65 2.46 -2.93
CA LYS A 12 -13.37 2.48 -1.65
C LYS A 12 -12.55 3.27 -0.64
N LEU A 13 -13.13 4.27 -0.02
CA LEU A 13 -12.53 5.06 1.05
C LEU A 13 -13.22 4.75 2.38
N CYS A 14 -12.45 4.26 3.35
CA CYS A 14 -12.88 4.07 4.74
C CYS A 14 -12.16 5.11 5.61
N SER A 15 -12.89 5.96 6.32
CA SER A 15 -12.34 7.02 7.16
C SER A 15 -13.04 7.03 8.51
N GLY A 16 -12.28 7.27 9.57
CA GLY A 16 -12.77 7.38 10.95
C GLY A 16 -11.82 6.74 11.95
N ALA A 17 -12.07 7.00 13.24
CA ALA A 17 -11.37 6.31 14.32
C ALA A 17 -11.60 4.79 14.22
N GLY A 18 -10.52 4.00 14.28
CA GLY A 18 -10.62 2.53 14.17
C GLY A 18 -10.88 2.01 12.75
N ALA A 19 -10.87 2.84 11.69
CA ALA A 19 -11.07 2.36 10.33
C ALA A 19 -10.08 1.24 9.93
N VAL A 20 -8.88 1.24 10.50
CA VAL A 20 -7.87 0.19 10.28
C VAL A 20 -8.30 -1.17 10.83
N ASP A 21 -9.16 -1.22 11.83
CA ASP A 21 -9.60 -2.48 12.46
C ASP A 21 -10.41 -3.35 11.49
N ASN A 22 -10.96 -2.74 10.43
CA ASN A 22 -11.66 -3.45 9.35
C ASN A 22 -10.72 -4.05 8.30
N LEU A 23 -9.40 -3.87 8.42
CA LEU A 23 -8.44 -4.28 7.38
C LEU A 23 -8.55 -5.78 7.07
N GLY A 24 -8.66 -6.63 8.10
CA GLY A 24 -8.81 -8.07 7.91
C GLY A 24 -10.07 -8.44 7.11
N TYR A 25 -11.19 -7.77 7.37
CA TYR A 25 -12.43 -7.94 6.63
C TYR A 25 -12.32 -7.48 5.17
N GLU A 26 -11.67 -6.34 4.93
CA GLU A 26 -11.46 -5.84 3.56
C GLU A 26 -10.57 -6.80 2.74
N LEU A 27 -9.53 -7.38 3.34
CA LEU A 27 -8.71 -8.39 2.68
C LEU A 27 -9.52 -9.64 2.31
N GLU A 28 -10.41 -10.08 3.20
CA GLU A 28 -11.26 -11.23 2.94
C GLU A 28 -12.23 -11.00 1.77
N ILE A 29 -12.90 -9.84 1.73
CA ILE A 29 -13.78 -9.46 0.61
C ILE A 29 -13.01 -9.45 -0.72
N LEU A 30 -11.76 -8.99 -0.71
CA LEU A 30 -10.91 -8.93 -1.88
C LEU A 30 -10.27 -10.28 -2.23
N GLY A 31 -10.46 -11.32 -1.42
CA GLY A 31 -9.84 -12.64 -1.62
C GLY A 31 -8.33 -12.63 -1.43
N VAL A 32 -7.79 -11.67 -0.65
CA VAL A 32 -6.35 -11.58 -0.38
C VAL A 32 -6.02 -12.35 0.89
N HIS A 33 -5.18 -13.38 0.76
CA HIS A 33 -4.83 -14.30 1.85
C HIS A 33 -3.36 -14.24 2.26
N ASN A 34 -2.50 -13.70 1.39
CA ASN A 34 -1.06 -13.66 1.58
C ASN A 34 -0.47 -12.30 1.15
N PRO A 35 -0.89 -11.18 1.76
CA PRO A 35 -0.48 -9.85 1.31
C PRO A 35 1.02 -9.57 1.53
N LEU A 36 1.62 -8.78 0.63
CA LEU A 36 2.84 -8.02 0.89
C LEU A 36 2.47 -6.79 1.72
N LEU A 37 3.07 -6.63 2.89
CA LEU A 37 2.93 -5.45 3.74
C LEU A 37 4.10 -4.50 3.46
N LEU A 38 3.82 -3.37 2.80
CA LEU A 38 4.80 -2.33 2.47
C LEU A 38 4.73 -1.18 3.48
N SER A 39 5.87 -0.78 4.01
CA SER A 39 6.00 0.34 4.93
C SER A 39 7.39 0.96 4.83
N ASP A 40 7.70 1.89 5.71
CA ASP A 40 9.02 2.45 5.91
C ASP A 40 9.54 2.16 7.33
N ALA A 41 10.86 2.22 7.49
CA ALA A 41 11.54 1.91 8.74
C ALA A 41 11.14 2.86 9.90
N VAL A 42 10.66 4.07 9.60
CA VAL A 42 10.21 5.02 10.62
C VAL A 42 8.90 4.54 11.24
N LEU A 43 7.93 4.16 10.41
CA LEU A 43 6.64 3.64 10.86
C LEU A 43 6.76 2.30 11.59
N GLU A 44 7.72 1.47 11.19
CA GLU A 44 8.07 0.26 11.94
C GLU A 44 8.59 0.62 13.33
N LYS A 45 9.58 1.50 13.41
CA LYS A 45 10.25 1.90 14.66
C LYS A 45 9.32 2.57 15.67
N ILE A 46 8.39 3.40 15.22
CA ILE A 46 7.41 4.07 16.09
C ILE A 46 6.22 3.19 16.46
N GLY A 47 6.15 1.95 15.96
CA GLY A 47 5.12 0.98 16.30
C GLY A 47 3.82 1.08 15.49
N THR A 48 3.74 1.98 14.51
CA THR A 48 2.56 2.12 13.66
C THR A 48 2.27 0.83 12.87
N LEU A 49 3.33 0.18 12.37
CA LEU A 49 3.19 -1.09 11.66
C LEU A 49 2.61 -2.20 12.55
N SER A 50 2.97 -2.21 13.84
CA SER A 50 2.44 -3.16 14.81
C SER A 50 0.93 -3.02 15.02
N LEU A 51 0.36 -1.81 14.90
CA LEU A 51 -1.09 -1.59 14.97
C LEU A 51 -1.79 -2.22 13.77
N VAL A 52 -1.22 -2.07 12.58
CA VAL A 52 -1.76 -2.70 11.36
C VAL A 52 -1.68 -4.22 11.44
N ILE A 53 -0.56 -4.77 11.91
CA ILE A 53 -0.41 -6.22 12.10
C ILE A 53 -1.44 -6.75 13.10
N LYS A 54 -1.72 -6.04 14.20
CA LYS A 54 -2.80 -6.40 15.13
C LYS A 54 -4.18 -6.39 14.47
N ALA A 55 -4.46 -5.39 13.63
CA ALA A 55 -5.72 -5.29 12.88
C ALA A 55 -5.93 -6.45 11.89
N LEU A 56 -4.88 -7.15 11.49
CA LEU A 56 -4.96 -8.38 10.70
C LEU A 56 -5.42 -9.61 11.51
N GLN A 57 -5.50 -9.51 12.83
CA GLN A 57 -6.09 -10.53 13.72
C GLN A 57 -5.50 -11.93 13.53
N GLY A 58 -4.19 -12.03 13.36
CA GLY A 58 -3.48 -13.30 13.16
C GLY A 58 -3.56 -13.87 11.75
N ARG A 59 -4.12 -13.14 10.77
CA ARG A 59 -4.07 -13.54 9.35
C ARG A 59 -2.64 -13.62 8.87
N LYS A 60 -2.38 -14.50 7.93
CA LYS A 60 -1.06 -14.67 7.31
C LYS A 60 -0.64 -13.38 6.61
N ILE A 61 0.63 -13.04 6.75
CA ILE A 61 1.32 -11.99 5.98
C ILE A 61 2.38 -12.71 5.15
N GLY A 62 2.37 -12.52 3.85
CA GLY A 62 3.32 -13.15 2.96
C GLY A 62 4.73 -12.64 3.18
N ARG A 63 4.88 -11.34 3.17
CA ARG A 63 6.14 -10.66 3.43
C ARG A 63 5.88 -9.27 4.03
N ILE A 64 6.77 -8.83 4.91
CA ILE A 64 6.86 -7.44 5.37
C ILE A 64 8.10 -6.83 4.71
N PHE A 65 7.93 -5.68 4.06
CA PHE A 65 9.00 -4.91 3.42
C PHE A 65 8.98 -3.49 3.98
N THR A 66 10.01 -3.11 4.73
CA THR A 66 10.11 -1.81 5.44
C THR A 66 11.21 -0.91 4.90
N ASP A 67 11.91 -1.36 3.86
CA ASP A 67 13.06 -0.65 3.30
C ASP A 67 12.68 0.38 2.22
N VAL A 68 11.47 0.96 2.34
CA VAL A 68 11.07 2.05 1.44
C VAL A 68 11.75 3.34 1.87
N PRO A 69 12.59 3.95 1.02
CA PRO A 69 13.28 5.19 1.30
C PRO A 69 12.33 6.39 1.30
N ARG A 70 12.82 7.55 1.74
CA ARG A 70 12.03 8.79 1.77
C ARG A 70 11.50 9.17 0.38
N ASP A 71 12.27 8.92 -0.66
CA ASP A 71 11.86 9.06 -2.06
C ASP A 71 11.86 7.68 -2.70
N SER A 72 10.73 7.30 -3.32
CA SER A 72 10.60 6.01 -4.01
C SER A 72 11.59 5.94 -5.18
N SER A 73 12.29 4.82 -5.31
CA SER A 73 13.21 4.58 -6.42
C SER A 73 12.81 3.35 -7.24
N VAL A 74 13.30 3.26 -8.45
CA VAL A 74 13.09 2.11 -9.35
C VAL A 74 13.61 0.83 -8.70
N GLU A 75 14.79 0.89 -8.10
CA GLU A 75 15.43 -0.24 -7.43
C GLU A 75 14.56 -0.78 -6.29
N THR A 76 14.01 0.12 -5.46
CA THR A 76 13.11 -0.27 -4.35
C THR A 76 11.83 -0.92 -4.86
N VAL A 77 11.26 -0.39 -5.95
CA VAL A 77 10.06 -0.96 -6.58
C VAL A 77 10.36 -2.36 -7.12
N ASN A 78 11.47 -2.51 -7.85
CA ASN A 78 11.89 -3.79 -8.43
C ASN A 78 12.16 -4.83 -7.33
N GLU A 79 12.85 -4.45 -6.27
CA GLU A 79 13.13 -5.33 -5.12
C GLU A 79 11.85 -5.76 -4.42
N ALA A 80 10.95 -4.84 -4.11
CA ALA A 80 9.67 -5.15 -3.48
C ALA A 80 8.81 -6.06 -4.36
N ALA A 81 8.82 -5.86 -5.70
CA ALA A 81 8.14 -6.73 -6.64
C ALA A 81 8.76 -8.13 -6.70
N ALA A 82 10.09 -8.23 -6.64
CA ALA A 82 10.79 -9.52 -6.56
C ALA A 82 10.41 -10.28 -5.28
N GLN A 83 10.36 -9.60 -4.14
CA GLN A 83 9.92 -10.21 -2.87
C GLN A 83 8.44 -10.61 -2.93
N TYR A 84 7.55 -9.79 -3.53
CA TYR A 84 6.15 -10.16 -3.75
C TYR A 84 6.04 -11.52 -4.46
N ARG A 85 6.79 -11.72 -5.55
CA ARG A 85 6.79 -12.98 -6.32
C ARG A 85 7.40 -14.14 -5.52
N ALA A 86 8.56 -13.91 -4.90
CA ALA A 86 9.30 -14.94 -4.16
C ALA A 86 8.50 -15.51 -2.99
N TYR A 87 7.68 -14.69 -2.33
CA TYR A 87 6.85 -15.13 -1.20
C TYR A 87 5.42 -15.51 -1.60
N GLY A 88 5.11 -15.54 -2.90
CA GLY A 88 3.79 -15.88 -3.42
C GLY A 88 2.70 -14.98 -2.88
N CYS A 89 2.98 -13.67 -2.78
CA CYS A 89 1.98 -12.71 -2.33
C CYS A 89 0.84 -12.56 -3.35
N ASP A 90 -0.37 -12.28 -2.87
CA ASP A 90 -1.59 -12.19 -3.67
C ASP A 90 -2.28 -10.81 -3.58
N GLY A 91 -1.71 -9.90 -2.81
CA GLY A 91 -2.17 -8.51 -2.67
C GLY A 91 -1.12 -7.63 -2.02
N ILE A 92 -1.38 -6.32 -1.94
CA ILE A 92 -0.49 -5.37 -1.25
C ILE A 92 -1.29 -4.58 -0.21
N VAL A 93 -0.73 -4.48 0.98
CA VAL A 93 -1.15 -3.54 2.03
C VAL A 93 -0.05 -2.52 2.22
N ALA A 94 -0.29 -1.27 1.81
CA ALA A 94 0.67 -0.18 1.92
C ALA A 94 0.33 0.71 3.12
N VAL A 95 1.28 0.86 4.04
CA VAL A 95 1.14 1.63 5.28
C VAL A 95 2.18 2.72 5.29
N GLY A 96 1.79 3.95 4.99
CA GLY A 96 2.76 5.04 4.94
C GLY A 96 2.33 6.29 4.21
N GLY A 97 3.30 7.14 3.97
CA GLY A 97 3.16 8.38 3.21
C GLY A 97 3.28 8.18 1.69
N GLY A 98 3.57 9.29 0.99
CA GLY A 98 3.68 9.32 -0.47
C GLY A 98 4.64 8.28 -1.03
N SER A 99 5.88 8.22 -0.51
CA SER A 99 6.92 7.30 -0.99
C SER A 99 6.48 5.83 -0.91
N VAL A 100 5.87 5.42 0.22
CA VAL A 100 5.35 4.05 0.37
C VAL A 100 4.22 3.78 -0.61
N LEU A 101 3.32 4.75 -0.81
CA LEU A 101 2.21 4.60 -1.74
C LEU A 101 2.68 4.56 -3.20
N ASP A 102 3.69 5.33 -3.54
CA ASP A 102 4.25 5.35 -4.90
C ASP A 102 5.03 4.06 -5.19
N THR A 103 5.80 3.55 -4.22
CA THR A 103 6.40 2.22 -4.31
C THR A 103 5.33 1.15 -4.51
N ALA A 104 4.25 1.16 -3.73
CA ALA A 104 3.15 0.20 -3.86
C ALA A 104 2.46 0.26 -5.23
N LYS A 105 2.30 1.45 -5.80
CA LYS A 105 1.77 1.62 -7.17
C LYS A 105 2.72 1.04 -8.21
N GLY A 106 4.03 1.30 -8.08
CA GLY A 106 5.06 0.73 -8.96
C GLY A 106 5.07 -0.81 -8.90
N VAL A 107 5.07 -1.38 -7.69
CA VAL A 107 4.97 -2.84 -7.51
C VAL A 107 3.71 -3.40 -8.16
N ARG A 108 2.55 -2.77 -7.90
CA ARG A 108 1.29 -3.16 -8.53
C ARG A 108 1.40 -3.15 -10.06
N LEU A 109 2.03 -2.11 -10.62
CA LEU A 109 2.20 -1.98 -12.06
C LEU A 109 3.04 -3.13 -12.61
N LEU A 110 4.20 -3.41 -12.03
CA LEU A 110 5.07 -4.52 -12.43
C LEU A 110 4.36 -5.88 -12.38
N ILE A 111 3.61 -6.13 -11.31
CA ILE A 111 2.88 -7.39 -11.16
C ILE A 111 1.75 -7.50 -12.18
N SER A 112 0.98 -6.42 -12.39
CA SER A 112 -0.14 -6.42 -13.33
C SER A 112 0.29 -6.56 -14.79
N GLN A 113 1.48 -6.04 -15.14
CA GLN A 113 2.04 -6.11 -16.49
C GLN A 113 2.97 -7.32 -16.69
N THR A 114 3.24 -8.08 -15.63
CA THR A 114 4.16 -9.24 -15.66
C THR A 114 5.60 -8.85 -16.08
N CYS A 115 6.03 -7.61 -15.74
CA CYS A 115 7.36 -7.08 -16.00
C CYS A 115 8.25 -7.22 -14.77
N GLU A 116 9.56 -7.33 -14.97
CA GLU A 116 10.54 -7.45 -13.87
C GLU A 116 11.19 -6.12 -13.52
N ASP A 117 11.35 -5.23 -14.48
CA ASP A 117 11.97 -3.91 -14.31
C ASP A 117 10.99 -2.78 -14.65
N LEU A 118 10.86 -1.82 -13.73
CA LEU A 118 10.00 -0.66 -13.91
C LEU A 118 10.45 0.21 -15.10
N LEU A 119 11.74 0.19 -15.44
CA LEU A 119 12.27 0.93 -16.58
C LEU A 119 11.68 0.46 -17.92
N GLU A 120 11.27 -0.80 -18.02
CA GLU A 120 10.63 -1.32 -19.24
C GLU A 120 9.28 -0.65 -19.54
N LEU A 121 8.65 -0.10 -18.50
CA LEU A 121 7.34 0.56 -18.59
C LEU A 121 7.44 2.10 -18.68
N MET A 122 8.66 2.64 -18.61
CA MET A 122 8.87 4.09 -18.72
C MET A 122 8.62 4.57 -20.15
N GLY A 123 7.95 5.73 -20.27
CA GLY A 123 7.64 6.33 -21.57
C GLY A 123 6.46 5.69 -22.30
N CYS A 124 5.79 4.72 -21.74
CA CYS A 124 4.54 4.19 -22.29
C CYS A 124 3.40 5.20 -22.07
N GLU A 125 2.88 5.78 -23.15
CA GLU A 125 1.71 6.68 -23.07
C GLU A 125 0.43 5.92 -22.69
N CYS A 126 0.32 4.66 -23.12
CA CYS A 126 -0.79 3.77 -22.78
C CYS A 126 -0.26 2.39 -22.40
N LEU A 127 -0.62 1.95 -21.21
CA LEU A 127 -0.38 0.57 -20.80
C LEU A 127 -1.59 -0.30 -21.14
N PRO A 128 -1.40 -1.53 -21.63
CA PRO A 128 -2.50 -2.46 -21.83
C PRO A 128 -3.21 -2.72 -20.50
N ALA A 129 -4.47 -3.14 -20.57
CA ALA A 129 -5.19 -3.57 -19.38
C ALA A 129 -4.43 -4.75 -18.74
N GLY A 130 -3.84 -4.50 -17.57
CA GLY A 130 -3.11 -5.51 -16.82
C GLY A 130 -4.05 -6.44 -16.06
N ASN A 131 -3.48 -7.45 -15.42
CA ASN A 131 -4.22 -8.36 -14.57
C ASN A 131 -4.89 -7.62 -13.41
N ALA A 132 -6.07 -8.08 -12.98
CA ALA A 132 -6.75 -7.53 -11.81
C ALA A 132 -5.87 -7.66 -10.57
N PHE A 133 -5.76 -6.60 -9.80
CA PHE A 133 -4.87 -6.54 -8.66
C PHE A 133 -5.46 -5.69 -7.53
N HIS A 134 -5.34 -6.16 -6.30
CA HIS A 134 -5.87 -5.50 -5.13
C HIS A 134 -4.78 -4.75 -4.35
N LEU A 135 -4.94 -3.44 -4.24
CA LEU A 135 -4.07 -2.57 -3.44
C LEU A 135 -4.90 -1.89 -2.35
N LEU A 136 -4.64 -2.24 -1.09
CA LEU A 136 -5.16 -1.53 0.06
C LEU A 136 -4.14 -0.48 0.54
N ARG A 137 -4.60 0.74 0.76
CA ARG A 137 -3.78 1.86 1.21
C ARG A 137 -4.29 2.39 2.54
N SER A 138 -3.44 2.42 3.54
CA SER A 138 -3.69 3.14 4.79
C SER A 138 -2.91 4.45 4.79
N ARG A 139 -3.62 5.56 4.73
CA ARG A 139 -3.06 6.90 4.96
C ARG A 139 -3.34 7.32 6.39
N ARG A 140 -2.31 7.69 7.14
CA ARG A 140 -2.37 8.21 8.49
C ARG A 140 -3.20 7.34 9.45
N LEU A 141 -2.52 6.55 10.22
CA LEU A 141 -3.03 6.14 11.52
C LEU A 141 -3.03 7.38 12.42
N PRO A 142 -4.05 7.57 13.27
CA PRO A 142 -4.02 8.64 14.26
C PRO A 142 -2.73 8.50 15.06
N VAL A 143 -1.90 9.54 15.03
CA VAL A 143 -0.84 9.70 16.02
C VAL A 143 -1.56 9.70 17.37
N PRO A 144 -1.14 8.88 18.36
CA PRO A 144 -1.70 8.99 19.70
C PRO A 144 -1.61 10.46 20.10
N GLU A 145 -2.73 11.07 20.50
CA GLU A 145 -2.75 12.44 20.99
C GLU A 145 -1.68 12.57 22.07
N ALA A 146 -0.56 13.21 21.72
CA ALA A 146 0.34 13.71 22.70
C ALA A 146 -0.53 14.66 23.53
N LYS A 147 -0.73 14.34 24.83
CA LYS A 147 -1.43 15.22 25.76
C LYS A 147 -0.89 16.62 25.54
N GLN A 148 -1.73 17.49 24.95
CA GLN A 148 -1.38 18.90 24.84
C GLN A 148 -1.12 19.39 26.26
N PRO A 149 0.03 20.03 26.54
CA PRO A 149 0.20 20.69 27.81
C PRO A 149 -0.87 21.75 27.95
N PRO A 150 -1.44 21.93 29.14
CA PRO A 150 -2.41 22.98 29.37
C PRO A 150 -1.70 24.31 29.16
N TRP A 151 -2.04 25.01 28.10
CA TRP A 151 -1.62 26.40 27.93
C TRP A 151 -2.43 27.24 28.93
N PRO A 152 -1.78 28.23 29.60
CA PRO A 152 -2.44 29.13 30.53
C PRO A 152 -3.41 30.07 29.81
#